data_23a1f071bfb6efbd2c4539e5b686f601
#
_entry.id   23a1f071bfb6efbd2c4539e5b686f601
#
_cell.length_a   1.000
_cell.length_b   1.000
_cell.length_c   1.000
_cell.angle_alpha   90.00
_cell.angle_beta   90.00
_cell.angle_gamma   90.00
#
_symmetry.space_group_name_H-M   'P 1'
#
loop_
_entity.id
_entity.type
_entity.pdbx_description
1 polymer ?
#
loop_
_entity_poly.entity_id
_entity_poly.type
_entity_poly.pdbx_seq_one_letter_code
_entity_poly.pdbx_strand_id
1 'polypeptide(L)'
;MKHGKLIRIFQIVSASGFLALCLGMNGSAIAQSDEPIKPIPTDTKLDARKVALGEKLFNDKRLSKDNSLSCASCHALGAGGTDGKQFSTGIGGAKGSINAPTVFNSGFNFRQFWDGRANSLEEQATGPVHNPVEMGSNWAEVRAKLVKDEALTAQFKDSYADGVQSKNIQDAVAIFQRSLTTPNSRFDKHLRGDKTALGTDELKGYQLFKNYGCVACHQGVNVGGNMFQVFGVMGDYFKNRGNPTEADLGRYNVTKNESDKHMFKVPSLRNVAVTAPYFHDGSAKTLPDAVDVMFKYQLGRPASAQDKELIVKFLHTLTGEYKGKPLTESPAQVANQSK
;
A
#
# COMPACT_ATOMS: atom_id res chain seq x y z
N MET A 1 -13.06 -55.15 -67.41
CA MET A 1 -13.19 -54.81 -68.84
C MET A 1 -13.92 -53.49 -68.99
N LYS A 2 -13.40 -52.63 -69.82
CA LYS A 2 -13.88 -51.34 -70.38
C LYS A 2 -13.44 -50.10 -69.65
N HIS A 3 -12.49 -49.44 -70.27
CA HIS A 3 -11.96 -48.08 -70.10
C HIS A 3 -12.98 -47.04 -70.51
N GLY A 4 -13.01 -45.94 -69.78
CA GLY A 4 -13.64 -44.69 -70.18
C GLY A 4 -12.70 -43.50 -69.85
N LYS A 5 -12.07 -42.95 -70.89
CA LYS A 5 -11.28 -41.73 -70.85
C LYS A 5 -12.24 -40.56 -70.76
N LEU A 6 -12.00 -39.59 -69.82
CA LEU A 6 -12.61 -38.27 -69.84
C LEU A 6 -11.55 -37.19 -70.05
N ILE A 7 -11.87 -36.38 -71.05
CA ILE A 7 -11.10 -35.31 -71.63
C ILE A 7 -11.06 -34.10 -70.67
N ARG A 8 -9.87 -33.52 -70.46
CA ARG A 8 -9.69 -32.27 -69.76
C ARG A 8 -10.00 -31.08 -70.70
N ILE A 9 -10.93 -30.22 -70.29
CA ILE A 9 -11.12 -28.91 -70.88
C ILE A 9 -10.45 -27.87 -70.01
N PHE A 10 -9.44 -27.20 -70.57
CA PHE A 10 -8.81 -26.02 -69.97
C PHE A 10 -9.69 -24.79 -70.22
N GLN A 11 -10.13 -24.16 -69.13
CA GLN A 11 -10.67 -22.78 -69.21
C GLN A 11 -9.64 -21.82 -68.66
N ILE A 12 -9.20 -20.93 -69.49
CA ILE A 12 -8.37 -19.76 -69.18
C ILE A 12 -9.30 -18.70 -68.66
N VAL A 13 -9.14 -18.30 -67.37
CA VAL A 13 -9.80 -17.15 -66.81
C VAL A 13 -8.74 -16.05 -66.61
N SER A 14 -8.98 -14.94 -67.26
CA SER A 14 -8.12 -13.73 -67.28
C SER A 14 -8.05 -13.10 -65.89
N ALA A 15 -6.84 -12.77 -65.46
CA ALA A 15 -6.57 -12.03 -64.26
C ALA A 15 -6.83 -10.51 -64.48
N SER A 16 -7.91 -9.99 -63.90
CA SER A 16 -8.10 -8.56 -63.74
C SER A 16 -7.56 -8.13 -62.39
N GLY A 17 -6.51 -7.32 -62.39
CA GLY A 17 -5.86 -6.82 -61.22
C GLY A 17 -6.74 -5.91 -60.36
N PHE A 18 -6.92 -6.23 -59.09
CA PHE A 18 -7.37 -5.34 -58.03
C PHE A 18 -6.14 -4.96 -57.19
N LEU A 19 -5.68 -3.72 -57.44
CA LEU A 19 -4.66 -3.07 -56.62
C LEU A 19 -5.31 -2.62 -55.31
N ALA A 20 -5.29 -3.48 -54.26
CA ALA A 20 -5.73 -3.10 -52.93
C ALA A 20 -4.71 -2.18 -52.30
N LEU A 21 -5.04 -0.91 -52.17
CA LEU A 21 -4.31 0.11 -51.47
C LEU A 21 -4.41 -0.18 -49.95
N CYS A 22 -3.46 -0.94 -49.39
CA CYS A 22 -3.32 -1.11 -47.97
C CYS A 22 -2.83 0.20 -47.34
N LEU A 23 -3.79 1.04 -46.91
CA LEU A 23 -3.52 2.12 -45.99
C LEU A 23 -3.04 1.50 -44.67
N GLY A 24 -1.73 1.54 -44.47
CA GLY A 24 -1.12 1.14 -43.21
C GLY A 24 -1.60 2.02 -42.08
N MET A 25 -2.56 1.52 -41.31
CA MET A 25 -2.82 2.05 -39.97
C MET A 25 -1.59 1.70 -39.10
N ASN A 26 -0.64 2.62 -39.00
CA ASN A 26 0.36 2.59 -37.97
C ASN A 26 -0.34 2.79 -36.61
N GLY A 27 -1.02 1.77 -36.12
CA GLY A 27 -1.36 1.64 -34.73
C GLY A 27 -0.04 1.52 -33.97
N SER A 28 0.44 2.61 -33.40
CA SER A 28 1.46 2.54 -32.38
C SER A 28 0.92 1.66 -31.25
N ALA A 29 1.24 0.37 -31.32
CA ALA A 29 1.10 -0.51 -30.17
C ALA A 29 1.97 0.15 -29.09
N ILE A 30 1.33 0.80 -28.13
CA ILE A 30 1.99 1.22 -26.90
C ILE A 30 2.47 -0.09 -26.30
N ALA A 31 3.75 -0.39 -26.49
CA ALA A 31 4.41 -1.48 -25.82
C ALA A 31 4.12 -1.26 -24.32
N GLN A 32 3.26 -2.10 -23.76
CA GLN A 32 2.99 -2.09 -22.32
C GLN A 32 4.35 -2.33 -21.67
N SER A 33 4.91 -1.30 -21.07
CA SER A 33 6.24 -1.38 -20.49
C SER A 33 6.26 -2.53 -19.48
N ASP A 34 7.24 -3.43 -19.59
CA ASP A 34 7.49 -4.52 -18.63
C ASP A 34 7.95 -4.00 -17.26
N GLU A 35 7.65 -2.73 -16.96
CA GLU A 35 7.98 -2.13 -15.69
C GLU A 35 7.21 -2.80 -14.55
N PRO A 36 7.93 -3.33 -13.56
CA PRO A 36 7.32 -4.06 -12.44
C PRO A 36 6.49 -3.15 -11.53
N ILE A 37 6.73 -1.85 -11.55
CA ILE A 37 6.02 -0.85 -10.75
C ILE A 37 5.09 -0.05 -11.67
N LYS A 38 3.88 0.18 -11.20
CA LYS A 38 2.88 0.99 -11.91
C LYS A 38 2.60 2.28 -11.15
N PRO A 39 2.32 3.39 -11.83
CA PRO A 39 1.99 4.66 -11.16
C PRO A 39 0.65 4.54 -10.41
N ILE A 40 0.52 5.28 -9.31
CA ILE A 40 -0.75 5.39 -8.59
C ILE A 40 -1.76 6.10 -9.49
N PRO A 41 -3.01 5.57 -9.64
CA PRO A 41 -4.07 6.23 -10.37
C PRO A 41 -4.37 7.62 -9.80
N THR A 42 -4.61 8.59 -10.66
CA THR A 42 -4.95 9.97 -10.26
C THR A 42 -6.45 10.16 -10.03
N ASP A 43 -7.27 9.24 -10.52
CA ASP A 43 -8.73 9.26 -10.38
C ASP A 43 -9.20 8.03 -9.58
N THR A 44 -9.87 8.30 -8.47
CA THR A 44 -10.57 7.29 -7.67
C THR A 44 -12.07 7.64 -7.71
N LYS A 45 -12.84 6.85 -8.47
CA LYS A 45 -14.29 7.04 -8.59
C LYS A 45 -15.00 6.62 -7.30
N LEU A 46 -14.94 7.46 -6.26
CA LEU A 46 -15.56 7.23 -4.96
C LEU A 46 -16.76 8.16 -4.75
N ASP A 47 -17.77 7.71 -4.00
CA ASP A 47 -18.90 8.57 -3.60
C ASP A 47 -18.39 9.67 -2.65
N ALA A 48 -18.44 10.92 -3.09
CA ALA A 48 -17.94 12.08 -2.36
C ALA A 48 -18.64 12.28 -1.00
N ARG A 49 -19.93 11.93 -0.89
CA ARG A 49 -20.69 12.03 0.38
C ARG A 49 -20.14 11.03 1.39
N LYS A 50 -19.89 9.80 0.97
CA LYS A 50 -19.31 8.75 1.81
C LYS A 50 -17.86 9.08 2.19
N VAL A 51 -17.06 9.65 1.29
CA VAL A 51 -15.70 10.13 1.59
C VAL A 51 -15.75 11.21 2.67
N ALA A 52 -16.62 12.22 2.53
CA ALA A 52 -16.74 13.29 3.51
C ALA A 52 -17.22 12.79 4.89
N LEU A 53 -18.18 11.86 4.90
CA LEU A 53 -18.64 11.22 6.12
C LEU A 53 -17.51 10.39 6.78
N GLY A 54 -16.78 9.61 5.98
CA GLY A 54 -15.65 8.81 6.45
C GLY A 54 -14.51 9.67 6.99
N GLU A 55 -14.21 10.83 6.38
CA GLU A 55 -13.22 11.79 6.91
C GLU A 55 -13.62 12.28 8.31
N LYS A 56 -14.90 12.60 8.53
CA LYS A 56 -15.40 12.98 9.87
C LYS A 56 -15.22 11.84 10.87
N LEU A 57 -15.61 10.61 10.50
CA LEU A 57 -15.50 9.45 11.36
C LEU A 57 -14.04 9.09 11.68
N PHE A 58 -13.13 9.21 10.71
CA PHE A 58 -11.70 8.99 10.90
C PHE A 58 -11.09 9.92 11.95
N ASN A 59 -11.63 11.12 12.09
CA ASN A 59 -11.23 12.11 13.09
C ASN A 59 -12.09 12.09 14.37
N ASP A 60 -13.12 11.25 14.43
CA ASP A 60 -14.09 11.24 15.53
C ASP A 60 -13.61 10.42 16.73
N LYS A 61 -13.34 11.08 17.82
CA LYS A 61 -12.89 10.45 19.06
C LYS A 61 -13.95 9.57 19.72
N ARG A 62 -15.23 9.73 19.35
CA ARG A 62 -16.32 8.85 19.83
C ARG A 62 -16.18 7.39 19.41
N LEU A 63 -15.27 7.11 18.47
CA LEU A 63 -14.93 5.73 18.08
C LEU A 63 -14.14 4.99 19.17
N SER A 64 -13.46 5.70 20.09
CA SER A 64 -12.83 5.08 21.26
C SER A 64 -13.76 5.06 22.47
N LYS A 65 -13.53 4.15 23.40
CA LYS A 65 -14.38 3.93 24.59
C LYS A 65 -14.55 5.19 25.43
N ASP A 66 -13.44 5.85 25.71
CA ASP A 66 -13.35 7.04 26.57
C ASP A 66 -13.41 8.37 25.81
N ASN A 67 -13.62 8.34 24.49
CA ASN A 67 -13.62 9.48 23.58
C ASN A 67 -12.28 10.25 23.55
N SER A 68 -11.16 9.61 23.85
CA SER A 68 -9.84 10.24 23.84
C SER A 68 -9.13 10.14 22.50
N LEU A 69 -9.36 9.08 21.72
CA LEU A 69 -8.65 8.74 20.51
C LEU A 69 -9.56 8.58 19.30
N SER A 70 -9.01 8.92 18.13
CA SER A 70 -9.58 8.63 16.80
C SER A 70 -8.55 7.90 15.95
N CYS A 71 -8.91 7.48 14.73
CA CYS A 71 -7.95 6.90 13.78
C CYS A 71 -6.80 7.87 13.50
N ALA A 72 -7.10 9.17 13.36
CA ALA A 72 -6.12 10.23 13.14
C ALA A 72 -5.11 10.38 14.30
N SER A 73 -5.40 9.87 15.50
CA SER A 73 -4.46 9.92 16.63
C SER A 73 -3.19 9.08 16.40
N CYS A 74 -3.31 7.98 15.64
CA CYS A 74 -2.19 7.11 15.28
C CYS A 74 -1.84 7.20 13.79
N HIS A 75 -2.72 7.79 12.97
CA HIS A 75 -2.56 7.90 11.52
C HIS A 75 -2.71 9.36 11.08
N ALA A 76 -1.78 10.21 11.53
CA ALA A 76 -1.81 11.65 11.25
C ALA A 76 -1.55 11.92 9.76
N LEU A 77 -2.54 12.42 9.03
CA LEU A 77 -2.45 12.65 7.58
C LEU A 77 -1.42 13.73 7.20
N GLY A 78 -1.12 14.67 8.09
CA GLY A 78 -0.05 15.65 7.90
C GLY A 78 1.35 15.12 8.17
N ALA A 79 1.49 13.84 8.56
CA ALA A 79 2.74 13.24 9.02
C ALA A 79 2.93 11.82 8.45
N GLY A 80 2.85 11.68 7.14
CA GLY A 80 3.05 10.39 6.46
C GLY A 80 1.93 9.37 6.71
N GLY A 81 0.84 9.71 7.39
CA GLY A 81 -0.25 8.78 7.72
C GLY A 81 0.10 7.77 8.83
N THR A 82 1.07 8.10 9.66
CA THR A 82 1.52 7.35 10.85
C THR A 82 1.66 8.28 12.04
N ASP A 83 2.00 7.79 13.22
CA ASP A 83 2.35 8.62 14.38
C ASP A 83 3.88 8.79 14.56
N GLY A 84 4.69 8.15 13.72
CA GLY A 84 6.16 8.22 13.76
C GLY A 84 6.78 7.59 15.01
N LYS A 85 6.04 6.78 15.75
CA LYS A 85 6.52 6.11 16.96
C LYS A 85 6.82 4.65 16.68
N GLN A 86 7.69 4.06 17.49
CA GLN A 86 7.91 2.62 17.44
C GLN A 86 6.61 1.85 17.71
N PHE A 87 5.91 2.23 18.76
CA PHE A 87 4.60 1.70 19.13
C PHE A 87 3.65 2.83 19.51
N SER A 88 2.44 2.79 19.01
CA SER A 88 1.39 3.76 19.32
C SER A 88 0.95 3.67 20.79
N THR A 89 0.35 4.73 21.28
CA THR A 89 -0.24 4.78 22.61
C THR A 89 -1.77 4.79 22.47
N GLY A 90 -2.42 3.79 23.05
CA GLY A 90 -3.88 3.63 23.06
C GLY A 90 -4.54 4.28 24.28
N ILE A 91 -5.82 3.93 24.49
CA ILE A 91 -6.61 4.46 25.63
C ILE A 91 -5.93 4.17 26.96
N GLY A 92 -6.11 5.07 27.92
CA GLY A 92 -5.50 4.93 29.26
C GLY A 92 -3.97 4.89 29.24
N GLY A 93 -3.31 5.27 28.15
CA GLY A 93 -1.84 5.23 28.02
C GLY A 93 -1.28 3.85 27.68
N ALA A 94 -2.10 2.87 27.34
CA ALA A 94 -1.66 1.53 26.96
C ALA A 94 -0.70 1.58 25.76
N LYS A 95 0.34 0.74 25.78
CA LYS A 95 1.31 0.65 24.69
C LYS A 95 0.94 -0.48 23.74
N GLY A 96 0.92 -0.17 22.46
CA GLY A 96 0.84 -1.19 21.41
C GLY A 96 2.11 -2.05 21.34
N SER A 97 2.05 -3.12 20.57
CA SER A 97 3.17 -4.04 20.34
C SER A 97 3.64 -4.06 18.87
N ILE A 98 3.01 -3.24 18.02
CA ILE A 98 3.28 -3.20 16.59
C ILE A 98 3.34 -1.78 16.09
N ASN A 99 4.22 -1.52 15.12
CA ASN A 99 4.34 -0.23 14.47
C ASN A 99 3.11 0.08 13.62
N ALA A 100 2.57 1.29 13.75
CA ALA A 100 1.42 1.74 12.96
C ALA A 100 1.84 2.02 11.51
N PRO A 101 1.40 1.19 10.53
CA PRO A 101 1.71 1.45 9.13
C PRO A 101 0.96 2.67 8.62
N THR A 102 1.48 3.27 7.54
CA THR A 102 0.75 4.37 6.88
C THR A 102 -0.63 3.94 6.40
N VAL A 103 -1.63 4.82 6.55
CA VAL A 103 -2.96 4.66 5.95
C VAL A 103 -2.99 5.11 4.49
N PHE A 104 -1.99 5.88 4.03
CA PHE A 104 -1.92 6.26 2.63
C PHE A 104 -1.71 5.04 1.74
N ASN A 105 -2.46 5.02 0.64
CA ASN A 105 -2.45 3.96 -0.37
C ASN A 105 -2.86 2.57 0.18
N SER A 106 -3.39 2.49 1.41
CA SER A 106 -3.81 1.22 2.04
C SER A 106 -4.92 0.50 1.25
N GLY A 107 -5.71 1.24 0.46
CA GLY A 107 -6.71 0.69 -0.45
C GLY A 107 -6.16 -0.21 -1.56
N PHE A 108 -4.86 -0.12 -1.87
CA PHE A 108 -4.18 -0.98 -2.85
C PHE A 108 -3.57 -2.25 -2.23
N ASN A 109 -3.60 -2.41 -0.91
CA ASN A 109 -3.14 -3.62 -0.26
C ASN A 109 -4.14 -4.76 -0.46
N PHE A 110 -3.66 -5.98 -0.78
CA PHE A 110 -4.52 -7.16 -0.94
C PHE A 110 -5.08 -7.69 0.40
N ARG A 111 -4.42 -7.34 1.52
CA ARG A 111 -4.78 -7.64 2.91
C ARG A 111 -4.40 -6.48 3.80
N GLN A 112 -5.07 -6.34 4.94
CA GLN A 112 -4.76 -5.33 5.94
C GLN A 112 -4.08 -5.94 7.17
N PHE A 113 -3.39 -5.09 7.95
CA PHE A 113 -2.44 -5.43 9.01
C PHE A 113 -1.14 -6.06 8.50
N TRP A 114 -0.13 -6.14 9.36
CA TRP A 114 1.16 -6.77 9.07
C TRP A 114 1.02 -8.29 8.83
N ASP A 115 0.19 -8.96 9.62
CA ASP A 115 -0.11 -10.39 9.54
C ASP A 115 -1.17 -10.76 8.49
N GLY A 116 -1.80 -9.75 7.88
CA GLY A 116 -2.81 -9.92 6.84
C GLY A 116 -4.12 -10.54 7.33
N ARG A 117 -4.47 -10.38 8.61
CA ARG A 117 -5.67 -10.99 9.22
C ARG A 117 -6.99 -10.42 8.70
N ALA A 118 -7.01 -9.19 8.19
CA ALA A 118 -8.22 -8.60 7.61
C ALA A 118 -8.19 -8.60 6.07
N ASN A 119 -9.33 -8.97 5.46
CA ASN A 119 -9.49 -9.09 4.01
C ASN A 119 -9.76 -7.74 3.33
N SER A 120 -10.27 -6.77 4.05
CA SER A 120 -10.67 -5.46 3.54
C SER A 120 -10.43 -4.36 4.56
N LEU A 121 -10.58 -3.10 4.13
CA LEU A 121 -10.51 -1.94 5.04
C LEU A 121 -11.70 -1.90 6.01
N GLU A 122 -12.88 -2.37 5.58
CA GLU A 122 -14.07 -2.48 6.42
C GLU A 122 -13.82 -3.44 7.59
N GLU A 123 -13.25 -4.60 7.29
CA GLU A 123 -12.89 -5.61 8.32
C GLU A 123 -11.77 -5.07 9.22
N GLN A 124 -10.78 -4.40 8.64
CA GLN A 124 -9.65 -3.82 9.37
C GLN A 124 -10.11 -2.83 10.43
N ALA A 125 -11.11 -1.96 10.13
CA ALA A 125 -11.60 -0.95 11.06
C ALA A 125 -12.11 -1.54 12.38
N THR A 126 -12.55 -2.80 12.38
CA THR A 126 -12.98 -3.52 13.59
C THR A 126 -11.81 -3.77 14.56
N GLY A 127 -10.64 -4.07 14.03
CA GLY A 127 -9.46 -4.39 14.86
C GLY A 127 -9.17 -3.31 15.91
N PRO A 128 -8.75 -2.10 15.51
CA PRO A 128 -8.42 -1.05 16.48
C PRO A 128 -9.60 -0.61 17.35
N VAL A 129 -10.83 -0.58 16.82
CA VAL A 129 -12.01 -0.20 17.60
C VAL A 129 -12.26 -1.18 18.74
N HIS A 130 -12.10 -2.49 18.50
CA HIS A 130 -12.37 -3.52 19.50
C HIS A 130 -11.15 -3.86 20.37
N ASN A 131 -9.96 -3.47 19.96
CA ASN A 131 -8.75 -3.79 20.72
C ASN A 131 -8.67 -3.00 22.03
N PRO A 132 -8.64 -3.67 23.19
CA PRO A 132 -8.64 -3.01 24.51
C PRO A 132 -7.39 -2.15 24.78
N VAL A 133 -6.29 -2.40 24.07
CA VAL A 133 -5.07 -1.60 24.18
C VAL A 133 -4.96 -0.50 23.12
N GLU A 134 -5.93 -0.38 22.20
CA GLU A 134 -6.01 0.67 21.20
C GLU A 134 -7.18 1.62 21.48
N MET A 135 -8.39 1.31 20.99
CA MET A 135 -9.58 2.16 21.16
C MET A 135 -10.58 1.60 22.17
N GLY A 136 -10.52 0.31 22.52
CA GLY A 136 -11.21 -0.36 23.62
C GLY A 136 -12.75 -0.29 23.60
N SER A 137 -13.36 -0.06 22.44
CA SER A 137 -14.80 0.10 22.25
C SER A 137 -15.40 -1.11 21.51
N ASN A 138 -16.62 -0.96 21.04
CA ASN A 138 -17.29 -1.90 20.12
C ASN A 138 -18.31 -1.15 19.27
N TRP A 139 -18.74 -1.76 18.17
CA TRP A 139 -19.63 -1.08 17.22
C TRP A 139 -20.99 -0.71 17.80
N ALA A 140 -21.51 -1.44 18.81
CA ALA A 140 -22.76 -1.08 19.47
C ALA A 140 -22.62 0.21 20.30
N GLU A 141 -21.53 0.34 21.07
CA GLU A 141 -21.21 1.53 21.84
C GLU A 141 -20.93 2.73 20.92
N VAL A 142 -20.13 2.55 19.86
CA VAL A 142 -19.85 3.60 18.87
C VAL A 142 -21.17 4.10 18.26
N ARG A 143 -22.01 3.19 17.76
CA ARG A 143 -23.31 3.55 17.19
C ARG A 143 -24.19 4.32 18.20
N ALA A 144 -24.27 3.86 19.45
CA ALA A 144 -25.07 4.52 20.51
C ALA A 144 -24.59 5.94 20.80
N LYS A 145 -23.31 6.24 20.62
CA LYS A 145 -22.77 7.60 20.74
C LYS A 145 -23.09 8.46 19.51
N LEU A 146 -22.91 7.90 18.30
CA LEU A 146 -23.05 8.65 17.04
C LEU A 146 -24.50 9.02 16.74
N VAL A 147 -25.50 8.19 17.07
CA VAL A 147 -26.92 8.47 16.82
C VAL A 147 -27.46 9.67 17.62
N LYS A 148 -26.76 10.11 18.66
CA LYS A 148 -27.11 11.30 19.43
C LYS A 148 -26.79 12.61 18.71
N ASP A 149 -26.02 12.54 17.63
CA ASP A 149 -25.66 13.67 16.80
C ASP A 149 -26.60 13.72 15.59
N GLU A 150 -27.58 14.63 15.64
CA GLU A 150 -28.59 14.79 14.61
C GLU A 150 -27.99 15.15 13.25
N ALA A 151 -27.00 16.05 13.23
CA ALA A 151 -26.33 16.47 11.99
C ALA A 151 -25.56 15.31 11.34
N LEU A 152 -24.85 14.51 12.14
CA LEU A 152 -24.17 13.31 11.65
C LEU A 152 -25.19 12.26 11.18
N THR A 153 -26.27 12.05 11.92
CA THR A 153 -27.34 11.12 11.55
C THR A 153 -27.99 11.50 10.22
N ALA A 154 -28.21 12.78 9.95
CA ALA A 154 -28.69 13.27 8.67
C ALA A 154 -27.71 12.91 7.54
N GLN A 155 -26.40 13.14 7.73
CA GLN A 155 -25.38 12.78 6.73
C GLN A 155 -25.31 11.27 6.46
N PHE A 156 -25.52 10.44 7.49
CA PHE A 156 -25.65 9.00 7.28
C PHE A 156 -26.85 8.66 6.41
N LYS A 157 -28.03 9.29 6.64
CA LYS A 157 -29.22 9.05 5.83
C LYS A 157 -29.04 9.48 4.36
N ASP A 158 -28.27 10.54 4.12
CA ASP A 158 -27.93 11.00 2.75
C ASP A 158 -27.02 10.02 2.00
N SER A 159 -26.24 9.23 2.75
CA SER A 159 -25.25 8.30 2.20
C SER A 159 -25.71 6.83 2.25
N TYR A 160 -26.59 6.48 3.17
CA TYR A 160 -27.04 5.10 3.44
C TYR A 160 -28.52 5.07 3.81
N ALA A 161 -29.34 4.31 3.07
CA ALA A 161 -30.78 4.24 3.26
C ALA A 161 -31.19 3.80 4.68
N ASP A 162 -30.40 2.96 5.32
CA ASP A 162 -30.63 2.43 6.68
C ASP A 162 -29.89 3.24 7.78
N GLY A 163 -29.33 4.39 7.44
CA GLY A 163 -28.74 5.36 8.36
C GLY A 163 -27.53 4.84 9.14
N VAL A 164 -27.44 5.19 10.45
CA VAL A 164 -26.29 4.85 11.30
C VAL A 164 -26.34 3.37 11.70
N GLN A 165 -25.66 2.53 10.93
CA GLN A 165 -25.43 1.12 11.24
C GLN A 165 -23.94 0.83 11.34
N SER A 166 -23.54 -0.21 12.08
CA SER A 166 -22.13 -0.58 12.24
C SER A 166 -21.44 -0.80 10.89
N LYS A 167 -22.08 -1.53 9.98
CA LYS A 167 -21.57 -1.76 8.62
C LYS A 167 -21.38 -0.47 7.82
N ASN A 168 -22.24 0.52 7.99
CA ASN A 168 -22.17 1.81 7.30
C ASN A 168 -21.07 2.70 7.88
N ILE A 169 -20.80 2.59 9.19
CA ILE A 169 -19.65 3.26 9.83
C ILE A 169 -18.35 2.69 9.26
N GLN A 170 -18.24 1.35 9.21
CA GLN A 170 -17.08 0.67 8.64
C GLN A 170 -16.87 1.01 7.16
N ASP A 171 -17.95 0.98 6.35
CA ASP A 171 -17.89 1.32 4.92
C ASP A 171 -17.46 2.77 4.69
N ALA A 172 -18.02 3.73 5.44
CA ALA A 172 -17.63 5.14 5.31
C ALA A 172 -16.15 5.37 5.65
N VAL A 173 -15.66 4.79 6.75
CA VAL A 173 -14.24 4.86 7.13
C VAL A 173 -13.36 4.21 6.06
N ALA A 174 -13.76 3.06 5.53
CA ALA A 174 -13.03 2.34 4.49
C ALA A 174 -13.00 3.12 3.17
N ILE A 175 -14.12 3.73 2.75
CA ILE A 175 -14.17 4.56 1.55
C ILE A 175 -13.28 5.79 1.69
N PHE A 176 -13.29 6.44 2.87
CA PHE A 176 -12.34 7.52 3.13
C PHE A 176 -10.89 7.05 3.04
N GLN A 177 -10.54 5.91 3.65
CA GLN A 177 -9.19 5.36 3.52
C GLN A 177 -8.82 5.04 2.05
N ARG A 178 -9.75 4.57 1.22
CA ARG A 178 -9.52 4.40 -0.23
C ARG A 178 -9.26 5.72 -0.95
N SER A 179 -9.76 6.83 -0.45
CA SER A 179 -9.48 8.17 -0.99
C SER A 179 -8.09 8.70 -0.61
N LEU A 180 -7.44 8.11 0.40
CA LEU A 180 -6.12 8.50 0.85
C LEU A 180 -5.03 7.99 -0.10
N THR A 181 -5.07 8.43 -1.34
CA THR A 181 -4.05 8.13 -2.34
C THR A 181 -3.03 9.25 -2.44
N THR A 182 -1.80 8.91 -2.78
CA THR A 182 -0.70 9.86 -2.92
C THR A 182 -0.07 9.76 -4.32
N PRO A 183 -0.80 10.12 -5.39
CA PRO A 183 -0.27 10.15 -6.74
C PRO A 183 0.80 11.25 -6.87
N ASN A 184 1.39 11.34 -8.08
CA ASN A 184 2.33 12.39 -8.47
C ASN A 184 3.66 12.39 -7.70
N SER A 185 4.07 11.25 -7.11
CA SER A 185 5.46 11.09 -6.72
C SER A 185 6.37 11.36 -7.94
N ARG A 186 7.61 11.77 -7.70
CA ARG A 186 8.57 12.00 -8.80
C ARG A 186 8.72 10.73 -9.64
N PHE A 187 8.71 9.56 -9.01
CA PHE A 187 8.73 8.28 -9.71
C PHE A 187 7.46 8.03 -10.54
N ASP A 188 6.28 8.39 -10.04
CA ASP A 188 5.03 8.29 -10.82
C ASP A 188 5.05 9.18 -12.06
N LYS A 189 5.57 10.42 -11.94
CA LYS A 189 5.75 11.33 -13.07
C LYS A 189 6.67 10.72 -14.12
N HIS A 190 7.79 10.12 -13.68
CA HIS A 190 8.72 9.40 -14.56
C HIS A 190 8.04 8.22 -15.28
N LEU A 191 7.28 7.38 -14.56
CA LEU A 191 6.55 6.26 -15.16
C LEU A 191 5.49 6.70 -16.18
N ARG A 192 4.94 7.91 -16.03
CA ARG A 192 4.01 8.51 -16.99
C ARG A 192 4.72 9.22 -18.16
N GLY A 193 6.05 9.15 -18.24
CA GLY A 193 6.83 9.64 -19.37
C GLY A 193 7.61 10.93 -19.14
N ASP A 194 7.53 11.57 -17.97
CA ASP A 194 8.37 12.72 -17.64
C ASP A 194 9.81 12.25 -17.34
N LYS A 195 10.67 12.34 -18.35
CA LYS A 195 12.06 11.93 -18.24
C LYS A 195 12.93 12.86 -17.38
N THR A 196 12.41 14.04 -17.02
CA THR A 196 13.11 15.04 -16.18
C THR A 196 12.77 14.89 -14.70
N ALA A 197 11.76 14.09 -14.37
CA ALA A 197 11.28 13.92 -12.98
C ALA A 197 12.32 13.29 -12.04
N LEU A 198 13.27 12.51 -12.57
CA LEU A 198 14.31 11.82 -11.80
C LEU A 198 15.71 12.25 -12.26
N GLY A 199 16.61 12.41 -11.29
CA GLY A 199 18.02 12.61 -11.54
C GLY A 199 18.77 11.31 -11.85
N THR A 200 20.02 11.44 -12.30
CA THR A 200 20.88 10.30 -12.69
C THR A 200 21.07 9.29 -11.55
N ASP A 201 21.32 9.76 -10.32
CA ASP A 201 21.51 8.90 -9.16
C ASP A 201 20.25 8.11 -8.82
N GLU A 202 19.08 8.74 -8.89
CA GLU A 202 17.79 8.13 -8.59
C GLU A 202 17.43 7.07 -9.64
N LEU A 203 17.69 7.34 -10.92
CA LEU A 203 17.54 6.36 -11.99
C LEU A 203 18.49 5.17 -11.80
N LYS A 204 19.75 5.43 -11.45
CA LYS A 204 20.71 4.38 -11.12
C LYS A 204 20.26 3.57 -9.91
N GLY A 205 19.73 4.22 -8.86
CA GLY A 205 19.14 3.57 -7.70
C GLY A 205 17.98 2.65 -8.06
N TYR A 206 17.10 3.08 -8.97
CA TYR A 206 16.02 2.24 -9.48
C TYR A 206 16.53 1.01 -10.25
N GLN A 207 17.54 1.17 -11.09
CA GLN A 207 18.17 0.03 -11.78
C GLN A 207 18.78 -0.95 -10.78
N LEU A 208 19.48 -0.47 -9.74
CA LEU A 208 20.01 -1.29 -8.67
C LEU A 208 18.91 -2.02 -7.89
N PHE A 209 17.80 -1.34 -7.57
CA PHE A 209 16.63 -1.93 -6.92
C PHE A 209 16.06 -3.11 -7.74
N LYS A 210 16.01 -2.99 -9.07
CA LYS A 210 15.66 -4.10 -9.98
C LYS A 210 16.73 -5.20 -9.99
N ASN A 211 17.98 -4.85 -10.20
CA ASN A 211 19.08 -5.80 -10.38
C ASN A 211 19.39 -6.61 -9.11
N TYR A 212 19.25 -6.02 -7.95
CA TYR A 212 19.37 -6.74 -6.68
C TYR A 212 18.15 -7.65 -6.40
N GLY A 213 17.05 -7.49 -7.11
CA GLY A 213 15.85 -8.33 -7.01
C GLY A 213 14.81 -7.84 -6.00
N CYS A 214 14.90 -6.60 -5.51
CA CYS A 214 13.91 -6.02 -4.59
C CYS A 214 12.50 -6.03 -5.19
N VAL A 215 12.39 -5.87 -6.52
CA VAL A 215 11.12 -5.93 -7.27
C VAL A 215 10.43 -7.29 -7.24
N ALA A 216 11.10 -8.37 -6.83
CA ALA A 216 10.43 -9.67 -6.69
C ALA A 216 9.30 -9.62 -5.65
N CYS A 217 9.45 -8.77 -4.62
CA CYS A 217 8.45 -8.59 -3.57
C CYS A 217 7.83 -7.18 -3.60
N HIS A 218 8.62 -6.15 -3.95
CA HIS A 218 8.20 -4.75 -3.96
C HIS A 218 7.86 -4.29 -5.38
N GLN A 219 6.65 -4.62 -5.85
CA GLN A 219 6.16 -4.35 -7.20
C GLN A 219 4.69 -3.89 -7.21
N GLY A 220 4.15 -3.66 -8.42
CA GLY A 220 2.77 -3.20 -8.62
C GLY A 220 2.55 -1.74 -8.28
N VAL A 221 1.29 -1.34 -8.14
CA VAL A 221 0.89 0.05 -7.88
C VAL A 221 1.43 0.55 -6.54
N ASN A 222 1.38 -0.31 -5.52
CA ASN A 222 1.75 0.06 -4.15
C ASN A 222 3.21 -0.25 -3.81
N VAL A 223 4.01 -0.70 -4.76
CA VAL A 223 5.42 -1.11 -4.58
C VAL A 223 5.54 -2.07 -3.39
N GLY A 224 4.66 -3.07 -3.38
CA GLY A 224 4.40 -4.01 -2.28
C GLY A 224 2.91 -4.09 -1.97
N GLY A 225 2.54 -4.64 -0.82
CA GLY A 225 1.14 -4.80 -0.39
C GLY A 225 0.33 -5.83 -1.17
N ASN A 226 0.96 -6.68 -1.96
CA ASN A 226 0.35 -7.61 -2.91
C ASN A 226 0.67 -9.09 -2.67
N MET A 227 1.50 -9.40 -1.66
CA MET A 227 1.88 -10.77 -1.31
C MET A 227 2.31 -10.88 0.15
N PHE A 228 2.41 -12.10 0.62
CA PHE A 228 3.10 -12.44 1.86
C PHE A 228 4.53 -12.92 1.57
N GLN A 229 5.44 -12.64 2.52
CA GLN A 229 6.80 -13.16 2.49
C GLN A 229 7.33 -13.37 3.90
N VAL A 230 8.14 -14.42 4.05
CA VAL A 230 8.90 -14.65 5.29
C VAL A 230 9.94 -13.54 5.45
N PHE A 231 10.00 -12.94 6.62
CA PHE A 231 11.04 -11.97 6.95
C PHE A 231 12.28 -12.71 7.45
N GLY A 232 13.38 -12.53 6.73
CA GLY A 232 14.62 -13.23 7.01
C GLY A 232 14.79 -14.54 6.22
N VAL A 233 14.40 -14.56 4.95
CA VAL A 233 14.53 -15.74 4.05
C VAL A 233 15.97 -16.25 3.96
N MET A 234 16.96 -15.34 4.01
CA MET A 234 18.37 -15.66 3.83
C MET A 234 19.18 -15.61 5.15
N GLY A 235 18.51 -15.37 6.27
CA GLY A 235 19.16 -15.32 7.58
C GLY A 235 18.16 -15.07 8.70
N ASP A 236 18.40 -15.69 9.86
CA ASP A 236 17.51 -15.59 11.02
C ASP A 236 17.59 -14.19 11.66
N TYR A 237 16.77 -13.28 11.15
CA TYR A 237 16.67 -11.91 11.64
C TYR A 237 16.27 -11.88 13.13
N PHE A 238 15.25 -12.64 13.51
CA PHE A 238 14.67 -12.56 14.87
C PHE A 238 15.63 -13.08 15.94
N LYS A 239 16.35 -14.16 15.64
CA LYS A 239 17.42 -14.65 16.52
C LYS A 239 18.54 -13.63 16.67
N ASN A 240 18.97 -13.01 15.58
CA ASN A 240 20.08 -12.06 15.59
C ASN A 240 19.69 -10.71 16.23
N ARG A 241 18.44 -10.26 16.06
CA ARG A 241 17.92 -9.08 16.75
C ARG A 241 17.77 -9.34 18.25
N GLY A 242 17.42 -10.55 18.64
CA GLY A 242 17.12 -10.91 20.02
C GLY A 242 15.72 -10.51 20.49
N ASN A 243 15.37 -10.94 21.70
CA ASN A 243 14.10 -10.62 22.36
C ASN A 243 12.87 -10.81 21.46
N PRO A 244 12.61 -12.02 20.91
CA PRO A 244 11.47 -12.28 20.07
C PRO A 244 10.16 -12.09 20.84
N THR A 245 9.16 -11.53 20.15
CA THR A 245 7.83 -11.27 20.71
C THR A 245 6.78 -12.08 19.94
N GLU A 246 5.54 -12.12 20.44
CA GLU A 246 4.43 -12.75 19.73
C GLU A 246 4.17 -12.06 18.37
N ALA A 247 4.37 -10.74 18.26
CA ALA A 247 4.22 -9.99 17.02
C ALA A 247 5.18 -10.50 15.92
N ASP A 248 6.35 -11.01 16.29
CA ASP A 248 7.33 -11.54 15.34
C ASP A 248 6.89 -12.83 14.64
N LEU A 249 5.94 -13.55 15.20
CA LEU A 249 5.37 -14.75 14.58
C LEU A 249 4.55 -14.42 13.31
N GLY A 250 4.16 -13.13 13.14
CA GLY A 250 3.48 -12.64 11.95
C GLY A 250 2.20 -13.43 11.64
N ARG A 251 2.07 -13.90 10.40
CA ARG A 251 0.88 -14.61 9.92
C ARG A 251 0.58 -15.92 10.66
N TYR A 252 1.57 -16.55 11.26
CA TYR A 252 1.35 -17.71 12.15
C TYR A 252 0.32 -17.42 13.24
N ASN A 253 0.27 -16.19 13.76
CA ASN A 253 -0.72 -15.80 14.76
C ASN A 253 -2.16 -15.95 14.27
N VAL A 254 -2.37 -15.85 12.95
CA VAL A 254 -3.68 -15.96 12.29
C VAL A 254 -3.99 -17.41 11.91
N THR A 255 -3.04 -18.10 11.29
CA THR A 255 -3.27 -19.40 10.64
C THR A 255 -2.91 -20.59 11.52
N LYS A 256 -2.03 -20.41 12.49
CA LYS A 256 -1.38 -21.45 13.29
C LYS A 256 -0.64 -22.50 12.45
N ASN A 257 -0.35 -22.17 11.19
CA ASN A 257 0.46 -23.02 10.31
C ASN A 257 1.95 -22.68 10.49
N GLU A 258 2.80 -23.67 10.80
CA GLU A 258 4.23 -23.50 11.01
C GLU A 258 4.94 -22.87 9.82
N SER A 259 4.49 -23.13 8.58
CA SER A 259 5.04 -22.51 7.39
C SER A 259 4.81 -20.99 7.30
N ASP A 260 3.89 -20.45 8.08
CA ASP A 260 3.55 -19.03 8.13
C ASP A 260 4.30 -18.27 9.24
N LYS A 261 5.20 -18.93 9.98
CA LYS A 261 6.04 -18.27 10.97
C LYS A 261 6.91 -17.21 10.32
N HIS A 262 6.94 -16.04 10.96
CA HIS A 262 7.69 -14.86 10.49
C HIS A 262 7.27 -14.38 9.11
N MET A 263 6.11 -14.82 8.62
CA MET A 263 5.54 -14.34 7.36
C MET A 263 4.73 -13.09 7.61
N PHE A 264 4.97 -12.06 6.79
CA PHE A 264 4.26 -10.79 6.84
C PHE A 264 3.75 -10.41 5.46
N LYS A 265 2.70 -9.62 5.43
CA LYS A 265 2.36 -8.87 4.21
C LYS A 265 3.54 -7.97 3.87
N VAL A 266 4.07 -8.10 2.65
CA VAL A 266 5.13 -7.20 2.16
C VAL A 266 4.61 -5.77 2.23
N PRO A 267 5.25 -4.87 2.99
CA PRO A 267 4.74 -3.51 3.14
C PRO A 267 4.88 -2.72 1.84
N SER A 268 4.00 -1.73 1.66
CA SER A 268 4.16 -0.73 0.63
C SER A 268 5.45 0.07 0.85
N LEU A 269 6.17 0.38 -0.24
CA LEU A 269 7.27 1.34 -0.22
C LEU A 269 6.84 2.75 -0.67
N ARG A 270 5.57 2.95 -1.01
CA ARG A 270 5.05 4.30 -1.24
C ARG A 270 5.17 5.13 0.02
N ASN A 271 5.73 6.32 -0.11
CA ASN A 271 5.97 7.25 1.01
C ASN A 271 6.96 6.73 2.07
N VAL A 272 7.72 5.68 1.77
CA VAL A 272 8.59 5.02 2.75
C VAL A 272 9.59 5.99 3.39
N ALA A 273 10.07 7.00 2.66
CA ALA A 273 11.01 7.99 3.17
C ALA A 273 10.46 8.86 4.31
N VAL A 274 9.13 8.93 4.48
CA VAL A 274 8.46 9.77 5.50
C VAL A 274 7.67 8.96 6.52
N THR A 275 7.98 7.66 6.69
CA THR A 275 7.23 6.75 7.56
C THR A 275 8.10 5.97 8.54
N ALA A 276 9.28 6.52 8.90
CA ALA A 276 10.12 5.93 9.97
C ALA A 276 9.35 5.90 11.32
N PRO A 277 9.66 4.94 12.23
CA PRO A 277 10.59 3.83 12.08
C PRO A 277 10.01 2.66 11.27
N TYR A 278 10.87 1.73 10.87
CA TYR A 278 10.54 0.69 9.90
C TYR A 278 10.37 -0.70 10.52
N PHE A 279 9.74 -1.61 9.76
CA PHE A 279 9.32 -2.96 10.10
C PHE A 279 8.12 -2.98 11.07
N HIS A 280 7.57 -4.16 11.29
CA HIS A 280 6.40 -4.38 12.15
C HIS A 280 6.65 -4.00 13.61
N ASP A 281 7.89 -3.99 14.04
CA ASP A 281 8.35 -3.70 15.39
C ASP A 281 9.05 -2.33 15.54
N GLY A 282 9.17 -1.57 14.44
CA GLY A 282 9.83 -0.27 14.43
C GLY A 282 11.32 -0.34 14.81
N SER A 283 11.98 -1.47 14.59
CA SER A 283 13.37 -1.71 15.02
C SER A 283 14.39 -0.94 14.20
N ALA A 284 14.17 -0.74 12.89
CA ALA A 284 15.03 0.08 12.07
C ALA A 284 14.59 1.55 12.17
N LYS A 285 15.48 2.41 12.62
CA LYS A 285 15.15 3.83 12.89
C LYS A 285 15.25 4.68 11.65
N THR A 286 16.14 4.33 10.73
CA THR A 286 16.38 5.08 9.49
C THR A 286 16.14 4.22 8.25
N LEU A 287 15.87 4.86 7.12
CA LEU A 287 15.71 4.16 5.86
C LEU A 287 16.98 3.42 5.41
N PRO A 288 18.19 3.98 5.57
CA PRO A 288 19.43 3.22 5.37
C PRO A 288 19.51 1.95 6.22
N ASP A 289 19.17 1.99 7.52
CA ASP A 289 19.17 0.80 8.39
C ASP A 289 18.20 -0.27 7.86
N ALA A 290 17.02 0.14 7.41
CA ALA A 290 16.04 -0.78 6.84
C ALA A 290 16.56 -1.43 5.55
N VAL A 291 17.23 -0.67 4.68
CA VAL A 291 17.86 -1.19 3.46
C VAL A 291 18.99 -2.18 3.82
N ASP A 292 19.80 -1.90 4.84
CA ASP A 292 20.84 -2.80 5.31
C ASP A 292 20.28 -4.14 5.81
N VAL A 293 19.21 -4.10 6.58
CA VAL A 293 18.49 -5.29 7.04
C VAL A 293 17.97 -6.11 5.85
N MET A 294 17.39 -5.47 4.83
CA MET A 294 16.92 -6.15 3.63
C MET A 294 18.07 -6.84 2.88
N PHE A 295 19.19 -6.18 2.69
CA PHE A 295 20.36 -6.80 2.06
C PHE A 295 20.86 -8.00 2.83
N LYS A 296 20.97 -7.87 4.14
CA LYS A 296 21.55 -8.91 5.01
C LYS A 296 20.64 -10.13 5.17
N TYR A 297 19.35 -9.90 5.46
CA TYR A 297 18.47 -10.97 5.89
C TYR A 297 17.47 -11.41 4.82
N GLN A 298 17.09 -10.53 3.91
CA GLN A 298 16.11 -10.86 2.88
C GLN A 298 16.78 -11.29 1.58
N LEU A 299 17.86 -10.61 1.16
CA LEU A 299 18.58 -10.92 -0.06
C LEU A 299 19.81 -11.82 0.17
N GLY A 300 20.40 -11.81 1.37
CA GLY A 300 21.56 -12.62 1.72
C GLY A 300 22.81 -12.29 0.87
N ARG A 301 22.94 -11.08 0.39
CA ARG A 301 23.99 -10.67 -0.53
C ARG A 301 24.59 -9.31 -0.14
N PRO A 302 25.90 -9.13 -0.33
CA PRO A 302 26.55 -7.85 -0.07
C PRO A 302 26.15 -6.81 -1.11
N ALA A 303 26.13 -5.54 -0.70
CA ALA A 303 26.07 -4.39 -1.58
C ALA A 303 27.07 -3.34 -1.10
N SER A 304 27.62 -2.56 -2.02
CA SER A 304 28.47 -1.43 -1.67
C SER A 304 27.66 -0.36 -0.91
N ALA A 305 28.33 0.44 -0.07
CA ALA A 305 27.70 1.58 0.58
C ALA A 305 27.07 2.54 -0.46
N GLN A 306 27.77 2.74 -1.58
CA GLN A 306 27.29 3.58 -2.69
C GLN A 306 26.00 3.03 -3.32
N ASP A 307 25.91 1.71 -3.57
CA ASP A 307 24.69 1.11 -4.15
C ASP A 307 23.50 1.26 -3.21
N LYS A 308 23.69 1.05 -1.90
CA LYS A 308 22.65 1.26 -0.89
C LYS A 308 22.19 2.72 -0.83
N GLU A 309 23.13 3.67 -0.85
CA GLU A 309 22.82 5.11 -0.91
C GLU A 309 21.98 5.45 -2.15
N LEU A 310 22.34 4.94 -3.32
CA LEU A 310 21.58 5.16 -4.56
C LEU A 310 20.18 4.56 -4.49
N ILE A 311 20.02 3.37 -3.90
CA ILE A 311 18.70 2.77 -3.65
C ILE A 311 17.88 3.65 -2.70
N VAL A 312 18.47 4.18 -1.63
CA VAL A 312 17.79 5.12 -0.72
C VAL A 312 17.35 6.38 -1.47
N LYS A 313 18.20 6.96 -2.34
CA LYS A 313 17.81 8.10 -3.21
C LYS A 313 16.59 7.74 -4.07
N PHE A 314 16.57 6.55 -4.67
CA PHE A 314 15.38 6.10 -5.40
C PHE A 314 14.14 6.01 -4.49
N LEU A 315 14.25 5.41 -3.30
CA LEU A 315 13.13 5.27 -2.38
C LEU A 315 12.51 6.61 -1.96
N HIS A 316 13.32 7.67 -1.85
CA HIS A 316 12.82 9.04 -1.64
C HIS A 316 11.90 9.53 -2.77
N THR A 317 12.11 9.07 -4.01
CA THR A 317 11.27 9.45 -5.16
C THR A 317 9.87 8.87 -5.13
N LEU A 318 9.60 7.90 -4.24
CA LEU A 318 8.30 7.26 -4.04
C LEU A 318 7.35 8.07 -3.14
N THR A 319 7.81 9.19 -2.58
CA THR A 319 6.98 10.10 -1.79
C THR A 319 6.05 10.88 -2.71
N GLY A 320 4.76 10.71 -2.51
CA GLY A 320 3.73 11.34 -3.35
C GLY A 320 3.09 12.57 -2.72
N GLU A 321 2.01 13.03 -3.32
CA GLU A 321 1.30 14.25 -2.93
C GLU A 321 -0.08 13.89 -2.35
N TYR A 322 -0.46 14.53 -1.25
CA TYR A 322 -1.82 14.49 -0.71
C TYR A 322 -2.45 15.87 -0.75
N LYS A 323 -3.63 15.99 -1.36
CA LYS A 323 -4.33 17.28 -1.58
C LYS A 323 -3.40 18.33 -2.24
N GLY A 324 -2.57 17.89 -3.21
CA GLY A 324 -1.66 18.76 -3.97
C GLY A 324 -0.40 19.21 -3.23
N LYS A 325 -0.10 18.63 -2.06
CA LYS A 325 1.12 18.92 -1.30
C LYS A 325 1.94 17.64 -1.10
N PRO A 326 3.27 17.70 -1.26
CA PRO A 326 4.14 16.58 -0.90
C PRO A 326 3.96 16.18 0.56
N LEU A 327 3.98 14.87 0.83
CA LEU A 327 3.98 14.39 2.21
C LEU A 327 5.32 14.73 2.88
N THR A 328 5.24 14.99 4.18
CA THR A 328 6.40 15.30 5.02
C THR A 328 6.49 14.33 6.20
N GLU A 329 7.66 14.26 6.79
CA GLU A 329 7.89 13.54 8.04
C GLU A 329 7.11 14.16 9.21
N SER A 330 6.79 13.34 10.19
CA SER A 330 6.22 13.85 11.45
C SER A 330 7.27 14.57 12.28
N PRO A 331 6.87 15.50 13.16
CA PRO A 331 7.80 16.09 14.12
C PRO A 331 8.54 15.06 14.98
N ALA A 332 7.89 13.93 15.30
CA ALA A 332 8.51 12.85 16.06
C ALA A 332 9.60 12.13 15.24
N GLN A 333 9.41 11.98 13.92
CA GLN A 333 10.41 11.39 13.02
C GLN A 333 11.64 12.29 12.90
N VAL A 334 11.43 13.59 12.70
CA VAL A 334 12.51 14.58 12.63
C VAL A 334 13.34 14.60 13.93
N ALA A 335 12.69 14.57 15.09
CA ALA A 335 13.36 14.55 16.38
C ALA A 335 14.18 13.28 16.64
N ASN A 336 13.78 12.12 16.06
CA ASN A 336 14.48 10.85 16.22
C ASN A 336 15.72 10.74 15.32
N GLN A 337 15.79 11.47 14.23
CA GLN A 337 16.96 11.52 13.32
C GLN A 337 18.06 12.45 13.84
N SER A 338 17.73 13.35 14.77
CA SER A 338 18.64 14.34 15.34
C SER A 338 19.39 13.82 16.58
N LYS A 339 19.15 12.58 17.00
CA LYS A 339 19.79 11.90 18.12
C LYS A 339 20.68 10.75 17.65
#